data_42aec1e1deca61c70748dca1429f636d
#
_entry.id   42aec1e1deca61c70748dca1429f636d
#
_cell.length_a   1.000
_cell.length_b   1.000
_cell.length_c   1.000
_cell.angle_alpha   90.00
_cell.angle_beta   90.00
_cell.angle_gamma   90.00
#
_symmetry.space_group_name_H-M   'P 1'
#
loop_
_entity.id
_entity.type
_entity.pdbx_description
1 polymer ?
#
loop_
_entity_poly.entity_id
_entity_poly.type
_entity_poly.pdbx_seq_one_letter_code
_entity_poly.pdbx_strand_id
1 'polypeptide(L)'
;MLTTMDSPLSDTAERGDPVGAWLSLPRRIYLDTSTLQKLYDFGGEIFEGEPFEPGGRAARVQGLAGEIDALRRIFMINERAMFEFVVTEASLREVVNRAHPRYTQWVYDVLDTWLIQSEGEQPPTPGRTFDDRHFGMISVKDSQLLQEALDWRCDAFMTMERRLPTAATFIERETGLRVMRPTTYCDLLRPFARLYY
;
A
#
# COMPACT_ATOMS: atom_id res chain seq x y z
N MET A 1 -2.73 -56.52 33.27
CA MET A 1 -2.92 -56.03 31.91
C MET A 1 -3.79 -54.79 31.98
N LEU A 2 -3.18 -53.62 32.00
CA LEU A 2 -3.88 -52.32 32.00
C LEU A 2 -3.66 -51.69 30.63
N THR A 3 -4.74 -51.58 29.88
CA THR A 3 -4.79 -50.99 28.55
C THR A 3 -4.84 -49.50 28.74
N THR A 4 -3.78 -48.80 28.38
CA THR A 4 -3.72 -47.34 28.28
C THR A 4 -4.53 -46.90 27.08
N MET A 5 -5.63 -46.17 27.33
CA MET A 5 -6.38 -45.46 26.30
C MET A 5 -5.58 -44.20 25.90
N ASP A 6 -5.09 -44.20 24.69
CA ASP A 6 -4.58 -43.02 24.04
C ASP A 6 -5.74 -42.03 23.84
N SER A 7 -5.64 -40.87 24.48
CA SER A 7 -6.50 -39.72 24.19
C SER A 7 -6.08 -39.13 22.86
N PRO A 8 -7.01 -38.89 21.93
CA PRO A 8 -6.69 -38.12 20.73
C PRO A 8 -6.37 -36.67 21.13
N LEU A 9 -5.14 -36.28 20.85
CA LEU A 9 -4.67 -34.91 20.93
C LEU A 9 -5.66 -34.00 20.19
N SER A 10 -6.22 -33.08 20.94
CA SER A 10 -7.06 -31.99 20.44
C SER A 10 -6.20 -31.03 19.60
N ASP A 11 -6.09 -31.32 18.31
CA ASP A 11 -5.50 -30.45 17.32
C ASP A 11 -6.55 -29.40 16.88
N THR A 12 -7.06 -28.65 17.84
CA THR A 12 -7.77 -27.37 17.62
C THR A 12 -6.74 -26.24 17.63
N ALA A 13 -5.75 -26.33 16.72
CA ALA A 13 -5.03 -25.13 16.31
C ALA A 13 -6.08 -24.12 15.86
N GLU A 14 -6.12 -22.99 16.54
CA GLU A 14 -6.95 -21.83 16.28
C GLU A 14 -6.98 -21.52 14.76
N ARG A 15 -7.96 -22.04 14.07
CA ARG A 15 -8.27 -21.58 12.72
C ARG A 15 -8.85 -20.19 12.90
N GLY A 16 -7.99 -19.19 12.83
CA GLY A 16 -8.43 -17.79 12.81
C GLY A 16 -9.56 -17.63 11.81
N ASP A 17 -10.51 -16.78 12.11
CA ASP A 17 -11.65 -16.50 11.23
C ASP A 17 -11.16 -15.99 9.86
N PRO A 18 -11.16 -16.81 8.80
CA PRO A 18 -10.64 -16.40 7.48
C PRO A 18 -11.52 -15.32 6.83
N VAL A 19 -12.81 -15.26 7.19
CA VAL A 19 -13.75 -14.27 6.67
C VAL A 19 -13.48 -12.92 7.33
N GLY A 20 -13.33 -12.90 8.67
CA GLY A 20 -12.95 -11.69 9.38
C GLY A 20 -11.60 -11.15 8.93
N ALA A 21 -10.61 -12.03 8.72
CA ALA A 21 -9.31 -11.65 8.19
C ALA A 21 -9.41 -11.04 6.77
N TRP A 22 -10.24 -11.63 5.90
CA TRP A 22 -10.53 -11.08 4.57
C TRP A 22 -11.22 -9.72 4.63
N LEU A 23 -12.21 -9.56 5.51
CA LEU A 23 -12.94 -8.31 5.66
C LEU A 23 -12.09 -7.20 6.30
N SER A 24 -11.04 -7.55 7.02
CA SER A 24 -10.10 -6.61 7.65
C SER A 24 -8.97 -6.15 6.72
N LEU A 25 -8.89 -6.67 5.50
CA LEU A 25 -7.89 -6.21 4.53
C LEU A 25 -8.14 -4.74 4.17
N PRO A 26 -7.10 -3.91 4.15
CA PRO A 26 -7.20 -2.57 3.60
C PRO A 26 -7.62 -2.62 2.13
N ARG A 27 -8.63 -1.86 1.76
CA ARG A 27 -9.13 -1.83 0.38
C ARG A 27 -8.99 -0.48 -0.28
N ARG A 28 -9.08 0.58 0.50
CA ARG A 28 -8.88 1.94 0.04
C ARG A 28 -7.47 2.39 0.43
N ILE A 29 -6.59 2.52 -0.55
CA ILE A 29 -5.14 2.61 -0.35
C ILE A 29 -4.64 3.93 -0.92
N TYR A 30 -4.12 4.80 -0.05
CA TYR A 30 -3.44 6.01 -0.47
C TYR A 30 -2.04 5.67 -0.99
N LEU A 31 -1.71 6.15 -2.18
CA LEU A 31 -0.38 6.00 -2.77
C LEU A 31 0.44 7.27 -2.54
N ASP A 32 1.51 7.16 -1.77
CA ASP A 32 2.40 8.28 -1.57
C ASP A 32 3.25 8.58 -2.83
N THR A 33 3.91 9.72 -2.82
CA THR A 33 4.79 10.16 -3.90
C THR A 33 5.89 9.15 -4.23
N SER A 34 6.46 8.50 -3.20
CA SER A 34 7.56 7.54 -3.39
C SER A 34 7.07 6.27 -4.09
N THR A 35 5.84 5.85 -3.83
CA THR A 35 5.19 4.72 -4.49
C THR A 35 4.83 5.08 -5.93
N LEU A 36 4.18 6.23 -6.15
CA LEU A 36 3.84 6.74 -7.48
C LEU A 36 5.07 6.83 -8.39
N GLN A 37 6.18 7.34 -7.88
CA GLN A 37 7.42 7.41 -8.64
C GLN A 37 7.93 6.03 -9.05
N LYS A 38 7.71 4.98 -8.23
CA LYS A 38 8.11 3.62 -8.60
C LYS A 38 7.18 2.99 -9.64
N LEU A 39 5.90 3.30 -9.60
CA LEU A 39 4.98 2.87 -10.63
C LEU A 39 5.38 3.41 -12.01
N TYR A 40 5.90 4.65 -12.05
CA TYR A 40 6.44 5.20 -13.27
C TYR A 40 7.81 4.63 -13.65
N ASP A 41 8.77 4.64 -12.71
CA ASP A 41 10.16 4.20 -12.95
C ASP A 41 10.24 2.75 -13.44
N PHE A 42 9.25 1.91 -13.08
CA PHE A 42 9.20 0.46 -13.31
C PHE A 42 7.86 0.02 -13.90
N GLY A 43 7.23 0.88 -14.70
CA GLY A 43 5.93 0.60 -15.31
C GLY A 43 5.93 -0.66 -16.18
N GLY A 44 6.98 -0.89 -16.98
CA GLY A 44 7.13 -2.10 -17.80
C GLY A 44 7.16 -3.38 -16.95
N GLU A 45 7.94 -3.37 -15.88
CA GLU A 45 8.03 -4.53 -14.97
C GLU A 45 6.74 -4.76 -14.18
N ILE A 46 6.04 -3.69 -13.79
CA ILE A 46 4.84 -3.78 -12.96
C ILE A 46 3.61 -4.16 -13.80
N PHE A 47 3.37 -3.48 -14.91
CA PHE A 47 2.12 -3.61 -15.68
C PHE A 47 2.24 -4.53 -16.90
N GLU A 48 3.42 -4.59 -17.53
CA GLU A 48 3.63 -5.37 -18.74
C GLU A 48 4.39 -6.68 -18.47
N GLY A 49 4.88 -6.87 -17.24
CA GLY A 49 5.58 -8.09 -16.83
C GLY A 49 6.97 -8.21 -17.41
N GLU A 50 7.58 -7.10 -17.80
CA GLU A 50 8.96 -7.09 -18.27
C GLU A 50 9.93 -7.64 -17.23
N PRO A 51 11.00 -8.31 -17.62
CA PRO A 51 12.01 -8.76 -16.68
C PRO A 51 12.85 -7.57 -16.17
N PHE A 52 13.32 -7.65 -14.93
CA PHE A 52 14.27 -6.67 -14.44
C PHE A 52 15.57 -6.68 -15.26
N GLU A 53 16.05 -5.49 -15.61
CA GLU A 53 17.32 -5.32 -16.28
C GLU A 53 18.47 -5.84 -15.39
N PRO A 54 19.29 -6.79 -15.89
CA PRO A 54 20.46 -7.27 -15.15
C PRO A 54 21.43 -6.12 -14.80
N GLY A 55 21.73 -5.94 -13.50
CA GLY A 55 22.53 -4.82 -13.03
C GLY A 55 21.85 -3.46 -13.07
N GLY A 56 20.57 -3.40 -13.40
CA GLY A 56 19.74 -2.19 -13.36
C GLY A 56 19.51 -1.65 -11.95
N ARG A 57 18.75 -0.56 -11.84
CA ARG A 57 18.50 0.11 -10.55
C ARG A 57 17.83 -0.81 -9.53
N ALA A 58 16.88 -1.66 -9.95
CA ALA A 58 16.20 -2.60 -9.08
C ALA A 58 17.14 -3.60 -8.42
N ALA A 59 18.17 -4.07 -9.17
CA ALA A 59 19.16 -5.01 -8.66
C ALA A 59 20.19 -4.36 -7.71
N ARG A 60 20.51 -3.07 -7.92
CA ARG A 60 21.50 -2.33 -7.13
C ARG A 60 21.00 -1.81 -5.80
N VAL A 61 19.69 -1.57 -5.68
CA VAL A 61 19.09 -1.04 -4.45
C VAL A 61 18.52 -2.19 -3.65
N GLN A 62 19.09 -2.41 -2.46
CA GLN A 62 18.68 -3.52 -1.58
C GLN A 62 17.16 -3.53 -1.32
N GLY A 63 16.52 -4.64 -1.63
CA GLY A 63 15.09 -4.88 -1.41
C GLY A 63 14.16 -4.22 -2.43
N LEU A 64 14.67 -3.38 -3.35
CA LEU A 64 13.83 -2.67 -4.31
C LEU A 64 13.12 -3.64 -5.27
N ALA A 65 13.82 -4.63 -5.80
CA ALA A 65 13.21 -5.63 -6.69
C ALA A 65 12.03 -6.36 -6.04
N GLY A 66 12.14 -6.69 -4.74
CA GLY A 66 11.04 -7.32 -3.99
C GLY A 66 9.83 -6.41 -3.84
N GLU A 67 10.04 -5.11 -3.62
CA GLU A 67 8.94 -4.14 -3.53
C GLU A 67 8.26 -3.93 -4.88
N ILE A 68 9.02 -3.89 -5.98
CA ILE A 68 8.46 -3.78 -7.32
C ILE A 68 7.66 -5.04 -7.70
N ASP A 69 8.18 -6.24 -7.39
CA ASP A 69 7.44 -7.48 -7.60
C ASP A 69 6.15 -7.53 -6.74
N ALA A 70 6.19 -7.00 -5.52
CA ALA A 70 5.00 -6.87 -4.68
C ALA A 70 3.97 -5.91 -5.30
N LEU A 71 4.38 -4.74 -5.80
CA LEU A 71 3.49 -3.84 -6.54
C LEU A 71 2.86 -4.53 -7.75
N ARG A 72 3.66 -5.20 -8.57
CA ARG A 72 3.17 -5.99 -9.71
C ARG A 72 2.06 -6.95 -9.28
N ARG A 73 2.27 -7.73 -8.23
CA ARG A 73 1.27 -8.68 -7.72
C ARG A 73 0.01 -7.99 -7.22
N ILE A 74 0.14 -6.86 -6.50
CA ILE A 74 -0.99 -6.08 -6.01
C ILE A 74 -1.86 -5.60 -7.17
N PHE A 75 -1.25 -5.06 -8.23
CA PHE A 75 -1.98 -4.58 -9.39
C PHE A 75 -2.60 -5.71 -10.22
N MET A 76 -1.92 -6.86 -10.36
CA MET A 76 -2.52 -8.06 -10.97
C MET A 76 -3.75 -8.56 -10.20
N ILE A 77 -3.70 -8.53 -8.87
CA ILE A 77 -4.83 -8.91 -8.01
C ILE A 77 -5.95 -7.87 -8.10
N ASN A 78 -5.61 -6.58 -8.23
CA ASN A 78 -6.58 -5.50 -8.29
C ASN A 78 -7.63 -5.68 -9.38
N GLU A 79 -7.26 -6.23 -10.53
CA GLU A 79 -8.20 -6.53 -11.61
C GLU A 79 -9.39 -7.41 -11.16
N ARG A 80 -9.23 -8.17 -10.08
CA ARG A 80 -10.24 -9.07 -9.52
C ARG A 80 -10.74 -8.67 -8.14
N ALA A 81 -9.94 -7.91 -7.38
CA ALA A 81 -10.22 -7.57 -5.99
C ALA A 81 -10.88 -6.20 -5.80
N MET A 82 -10.87 -5.36 -6.81
CA MET A 82 -11.43 -4.01 -6.78
C MET A 82 -10.90 -3.19 -5.60
N PHE A 83 -9.57 -3.10 -5.46
CA PHE A 83 -8.97 -2.15 -4.53
C PHE A 83 -9.13 -0.73 -5.08
N GLU A 84 -9.37 0.21 -4.19
CA GLU A 84 -9.42 1.63 -4.53
C GLU A 84 -8.05 2.25 -4.22
N PHE A 85 -7.34 2.67 -5.26
CA PHE A 85 -6.12 3.45 -5.09
C PHE A 85 -6.47 4.94 -5.09
N VAL A 86 -6.04 5.65 -4.05
CA VAL A 86 -6.27 7.08 -3.88
C VAL A 86 -4.96 7.82 -4.11
N VAL A 87 -5.01 8.79 -5.02
CA VAL A 87 -3.92 9.69 -5.34
C VAL A 87 -4.46 11.12 -5.26
N THR A 88 -3.77 12.01 -4.61
CA THR A 88 -4.21 13.40 -4.47
C THR A 88 -3.31 14.36 -5.25
N GLU A 89 -3.80 15.57 -5.47
CA GLU A 89 -3.03 16.61 -6.12
C GLU A 89 -1.70 16.91 -5.38
N ALA A 90 -1.67 16.80 -4.05
CA ALA A 90 -0.45 17.04 -3.29
C ALA A 90 0.61 15.97 -3.56
N SER A 91 0.23 14.70 -3.59
CA SER A 91 1.16 13.62 -3.95
C SER A 91 1.64 13.75 -5.41
N LEU A 92 0.76 14.21 -6.32
CA LEU A 92 1.09 14.44 -7.72
C LEU A 92 2.01 15.65 -7.94
N ARG A 93 1.74 16.79 -7.32
CA ARG A 93 2.59 17.98 -7.43
C ARG A 93 4.03 17.67 -7.03
N GLU A 94 4.21 16.85 -6.01
CA GLU A 94 5.54 16.45 -5.60
C GLU A 94 6.26 15.62 -6.65
N VAL A 95 5.53 14.70 -7.25
CA VAL A 95 6.05 13.85 -8.31
C VAL A 95 6.37 14.68 -9.56
N VAL A 96 5.47 15.54 -9.98
CA VAL A 96 5.65 16.44 -11.13
C VAL A 96 6.85 17.38 -10.94
N ASN A 97 7.05 17.92 -9.75
CA ASN A 97 8.18 18.80 -9.45
C ASN A 97 9.54 18.09 -9.50
N ARG A 98 9.56 16.77 -9.39
CA ARG A 98 10.78 15.92 -9.46
C ARG A 98 10.92 15.19 -10.79
N ALA A 99 9.91 15.28 -11.66
CA ALA A 99 9.77 14.35 -12.76
C ALA A 99 10.22 14.91 -14.11
N HIS A 100 10.68 13.99 -14.94
CA HIS A 100 10.84 14.20 -16.36
C HIS A 100 9.47 14.50 -17.03
N PRO A 101 9.38 15.36 -18.08
CA PRO A 101 8.11 15.68 -18.75
C PRO A 101 7.26 14.49 -19.19
N ARG A 102 7.89 13.35 -19.55
CA ARG A 102 7.19 12.10 -19.87
C ARG A 102 6.39 11.53 -18.71
N TYR A 103 6.81 11.81 -17.48
CA TYR A 103 6.13 11.33 -16.30
C TYR A 103 4.78 12.01 -16.09
N THR A 104 4.73 13.30 -16.32
CA THR A 104 3.50 14.10 -16.19
C THR A 104 2.38 13.52 -17.04
N GLN A 105 2.68 13.16 -18.30
CA GLN A 105 1.66 12.61 -19.20
C GLN A 105 1.19 11.23 -18.70
N TRP A 106 2.11 10.33 -18.34
CA TRP A 106 1.75 9.00 -17.81
C TRP A 106 0.91 9.11 -16.52
N VAL A 107 1.24 10.04 -15.64
CA VAL A 107 0.44 10.29 -14.45
C VAL A 107 -0.97 10.69 -14.85
N TYR A 108 -1.18 11.58 -15.79
CA TYR A 108 -2.51 11.92 -16.27
C TYR A 108 -3.22 10.73 -16.93
N ASP A 109 -2.53 9.93 -17.73
CA ASP A 109 -3.10 8.76 -18.41
C ASP A 109 -3.52 7.67 -17.42
N VAL A 110 -2.74 7.43 -16.37
CA VAL A 110 -3.08 6.49 -15.29
C VAL A 110 -4.16 7.06 -14.38
N LEU A 111 -4.18 8.34 -14.22
CA LEU A 111 -5.14 9.05 -13.39
C LEU A 111 -6.57 8.92 -13.92
N ASP A 112 -6.80 8.84 -15.21
CA ASP A 112 -8.11 8.56 -15.79
C ASP A 112 -8.65 7.16 -15.44
N THR A 113 -7.75 6.26 -15.03
CA THR A 113 -8.07 4.85 -14.72
C THR A 113 -8.23 4.60 -13.21
N TRP A 114 -7.63 5.44 -12.37
CA TRP A 114 -7.65 5.28 -10.90
C TRP A 114 -8.46 6.40 -10.27
N LEU A 115 -9.02 6.12 -9.10
CA LEU A 115 -9.84 7.08 -8.37
C LEU A 115 -9.00 8.31 -8.01
N ILE A 116 -9.10 9.30 -8.92
CA ILE A 116 -8.49 10.57 -8.72
C ILE A 116 -9.57 11.54 -8.39
N GLN A 117 -9.18 12.25 -7.44
CA GLN A 117 -9.96 13.37 -7.09
C GLN A 117 -9.59 14.51 -7.99
N SER A 118 -10.48 14.73 -8.95
CA SER A 118 -10.47 15.90 -9.81
C SER A 118 -10.47 17.18 -8.98
N GLU A 119 -9.84 18.21 -9.50
CA GLU A 119 -10.00 19.58 -8.99
C GLU A 119 -11.50 19.85 -8.75
N GLY A 120 -11.90 20.05 -7.51
CA GLY A 120 -13.28 20.36 -7.12
C GLY A 120 -14.02 19.31 -6.32
N GLU A 121 -13.58 18.07 -6.26
CA GLU A 121 -14.10 17.12 -5.29
C GLU A 121 -13.56 17.43 -3.89
N GLN A 122 -14.47 17.70 -2.97
CA GLN A 122 -14.06 17.86 -1.58
C GLN A 122 -13.93 16.48 -0.92
N PRO A 123 -12.89 16.28 -0.08
CA PRO A 123 -12.79 15.05 0.68
C PRO A 123 -14.04 14.90 1.55
N PRO A 124 -14.52 13.67 1.75
CA PRO A 124 -15.55 13.43 2.74
C PRO A 124 -15.07 13.98 4.07
N THR A 125 -15.97 14.61 4.84
CA THR A 125 -15.63 15.27 6.12
C THR A 125 -14.63 14.46 6.93
N PRO A 126 -13.50 15.05 7.33
CA PRO A 126 -12.43 14.32 8.00
C PRO A 126 -12.96 13.70 9.29
N GLY A 127 -12.81 12.40 9.39
CA GLY A 127 -13.21 11.66 10.59
C GLY A 127 -12.22 11.78 11.74
N ARG A 128 -10.96 12.07 11.43
CA ARG A 128 -9.84 12.14 12.38
C ARG A 128 -8.81 13.15 11.90
N THR A 129 -8.22 13.88 12.84
CA THR A 129 -7.13 14.81 12.58
C THR A 129 -5.82 14.18 13.01
N PHE A 130 -4.82 14.26 12.15
CA PHE A 130 -3.47 13.85 12.48
C PHE A 130 -2.80 14.95 13.32
N ASP A 131 -2.48 14.66 14.57
CA ASP A 131 -1.75 15.59 15.44
C ASP A 131 -0.24 15.36 15.31
N ASP A 132 0.41 16.17 14.48
CA ASP A 132 1.84 16.08 14.20
C ASP A 132 2.74 16.39 15.40
N ARG A 133 2.22 17.03 16.47
CA ARG A 133 2.98 17.38 17.66
C ARG A 133 3.58 16.18 18.38
N HIS A 134 3.00 15.01 18.20
CA HIS A 134 3.50 13.77 18.80
C HIS A 134 4.48 13.01 17.89
N PHE A 135 4.70 13.47 16.68
CA PHE A 135 5.45 12.76 15.63
C PHE A 135 6.74 13.46 15.23
N GLY A 136 7.53 13.96 16.16
CA GLY A 136 8.80 14.65 15.89
C GLY A 136 9.79 13.90 14.98
N MET A 137 9.43 12.70 14.50
CA MET A 137 10.16 11.89 13.53
C MET A 137 9.57 11.92 12.12
N ILE A 138 8.39 12.51 11.93
CA ILE A 138 7.68 12.58 10.65
C ILE A 138 7.86 14.00 10.09
N SER A 139 8.17 14.12 8.81
CA SER A 139 8.29 15.43 8.19
C SER A 139 6.92 16.10 8.09
N VAL A 140 6.88 17.44 8.08
CA VAL A 140 5.63 18.22 7.86
C VAL A 140 4.90 17.74 6.61
N LYS A 141 5.66 17.37 5.59
CA LYS A 141 5.14 16.90 4.32
C LYS A 141 4.48 15.52 4.42
N ASP A 142 5.14 14.57 5.09
CA ASP A 142 4.54 13.26 5.33
C ASP A 142 3.28 13.38 6.18
N SER A 143 3.28 14.30 7.15
CA SER A 143 2.10 14.61 7.96
C SER A 143 0.93 15.12 7.13
N GLN A 144 1.19 15.95 6.12
CA GLN A 144 0.16 16.44 5.18
C GLN A 144 -0.42 15.31 4.35
N LEU A 145 0.42 14.44 3.77
CA LEU A 145 -0.04 13.31 2.98
C LEU A 145 -0.81 12.28 3.83
N LEU A 146 -0.38 12.06 5.08
CA LEU A 146 -1.12 11.21 6.03
C LEU A 146 -2.48 11.81 6.38
N GLN A 147 -2.56 13.14 6.57
CA GLN A 147 -3.83 13.82 6.80
C GLN A 147 -4.76 13.68 5.60
N GLU A 148 -4.26 13.84 4.37
CA GLU A 148 -5.05 13.61 3.17
C GLU A 148 -5.58 12.18 3.09
N ALA A 149 -4.74 11.17 3.39
CA ALA A 149 -5.20 9.78 3.43
C ALA A 149 -6.35 9.57 4.43
N LEU A 150 -6.32 10.27 5.57
CA LEU A 150 -7.40 10.24 6.55
C LEU A 150 -8.66 10.97 6.05
N ASP A 151 -8.51 12.14 5.43
CA ASP A 151 -9.60 12.93 4.89
C ASP A 151 -10.35 12.15 3.81
N TRP A 152 -9.62 11.37 3.03
CA TRP A 152 -10.16 10.50 2.01
C TRP A 152 -10.58 9.11 2.52
N ARG A 153 -10.57 8.90 3.84
CA ARG A 153 -10.98 7.66 4.50
C ARG A 153 -10.24 6.42 3.97
N CYS A 154 -8.94 6.57 3.71
CA CYS A 154 -8.14 5.44 3.32
C CYS A 154 -7.93 4.47 4.50
N ASP A 155 -7.88 3.18 4.20
CA ASP A 155 -7.58 2.13 5.17
C ASP A 155 -6.07 1.96 5.34
N ALA A 156 -5.32 2.26 4.27
CA ALA A 156 -3.87 2.15 4.24
C ALA A 156 -3.21 3.31 3.51
N PHE A 157 -1.98 3.58 3.92
CA PHE A 157 -1.02 4.48 3.30
C PHE A 157 0.16 3.65 2.81
N MET A 158 0.29 3.51 1.49
CA MET A 158 1.34 2.71 0.89
C MET A 158 2.53 3.58 0.53
N THR A 159 3.71 3.22 1.07
CA THR A 159 4.94 3.97 0.89
C THR A 159 6.13 3.08 0.54
N MET A 160 7.01 3.58 -0.31
CA MET A 160 8.32 2.99 -0.58
C MET A 160 9.41 3.53 0.35
N GLU A 161 9.10 4.51 1.18
CA GLU A 161 10.05 5.04 2.15
C GLU A 161 10.35 4.04 3.27
N ARG A 162 11.61 4.05 3.75
CA ARG A 162 12.03 3.14 4.83
C ARG A 162 11.76 3.69 6.23
N ARG A 163 11.63 5.01 6.35
CA ARG A 163 11.50 5.68 7.66
C ARG A 163 10.08 5.71 8.17
N LEU A 164 9.13 6.05 7.32
CA LEU A 164 7.74 6.20 7.71
C LEU A 164 7.14 4.91 8.35
N PRO A 165 7.41 3.70 7.84
CA PRO A 165 6.97 2.45 8.48
C PRO A 165 7.49 2.25 9.91
N THR A 166 8.54 2.93 10.35
CA THR A 166 9.00 2.83 11.76
C THR A 166 8.00 3.46 12.73
N ALA A 167 7.18 4.38 12.28
CA ALA A 167 6.09 4.99 13.04
C ALA A 167 4.72 4.31 12.81
N ALA A 168 4.65 3.27 11.96
CA ALA A 168 3.40 2.67 11.51
C ALA A 168 2.47 2.24 12.64
N THR A 169 3.00 1.52 13.64
CA THR A 169 2.20 1.04 14.78
C THR A 169 1.58 2.19 15.57
N PHE A 170 2.30 3.30 15.73
CA PHE A 170 1.79 4.46 16.42
C PHE A 170 0.71 5.15 15.59
N ILE A 171 0.94 5.37 14.30
CA ILE A 171 -0.02 5.98 13.39
C ILE A 171 -1.32 5.16 13.36
N GLU A 172 -1.21 3.83 13.22
CA GLU A 172 -2.37 2.94 13.21
C GLU A 172 -3.17 3.02 14.49
N ARG A 173 -2.50 3.02 15.65
CA ARG A 173 -3.17 3.12 16.95
C ARG A 173 -3.93 4.43 17.11
N GLU A 174 -3.36 5.56 16.72
CA GLU A 174 -3.95 6.89 16.90
C GLU A 174 -5.03 7.20 15.86
N THR A 175 -4.86 6.73 14.64
CA THR A 175 -5.70 7.13 13.50
C THR A 175 -6.49 5.98 12.87
N GLY A 176 -6.07 4.75 13.06
CA GLY A 176 -6.58 3.58 12.36
C GLY A 176 -6.01 3.40 10.95
N LEU A 177 -5.19 4.34 10.46
CA LEU A 177 -4.55 4.26 9.15
C LEU A 177 -3.32 3.36 9.22
N ARG A 178 -3.27 2.34 8.37
CA ARG A 178 -2.14 1.40 8.29
C ARG A 178 -1.07 1.93 7.34
N VAL A 179 0.08 2.29 7.87
CA VAL A 179 1.24 2.66 7.04
C VAL A 179 2.05 1.42 6.71
N MET A 180 2.19 1.11 5.43
CA MET A 180 2.85 -0.13 5.02
C MET A 180 3.58 -0.01 3.68
N ARG A 181 4.51 -0.95 3.49
CA ARG A 181 5.22 -1.12 2.23
C ARG A 181 4.45 -2.09 1.31
N PRO A 182 4.69 -2.07 -0.01
CA PRO A 182 4.07 -3.02 -0.93
C PRO A 182 4.27 -4.48 -0.52
N THR A 183 5.48 -4.87 -0.10
CA THR A 183 5.77 -6.24 0.37
C THR A 183 4.92 -6.63 1.58
N THR A 184 4.75 -5.71 2.54
CA THR A 184 3.92 -5.94 3.73
C THR A 184 2.46 -6.15 3.34
N TYR A 185 1.94 -5.33 2.42
CA TYR A 185 0.57 -5.51 1.94
C TYR A 185 0.39 -6.81 1.15
N CYS A 186 1.37 -7.16 0.30
CA CYS A 186 1.37 -8.43 -0.42
C CYS A 186 1.36 -9.64 0.54
N ASP A 187 2.05 -9.56 1.67
CA ASP A 187 2.03 -10.59 2.71
C ASP A 187 0.65 -10.75 3.36
N LEU A 188 -0.09 -9.64 3.56
CA LEU A 188 -1.49 -9.69 4.03
C LEU A 188 -2.41 -10.37 3.01
N LEU A 189 -2.15 -10.21 1.71
CA LEU A 189 -2.94 -10.83 0.64
C LEU A 189 -2.62 -12.33 0.44
N ARG A 190 -1.43 -12.78 0.84
CA ARG A 190 -0.93 -14.15 0.61
C ARG A 190 -1.89 -15.26 1.04
N PRO A 191 -2.55 -15.22 2.22
CA PRO A 191 -3.51 -16.25 2.62
C PRO A 191 -4.70 -16.38 1.66
N PHE A 192 -5.00 -15.31 0.95
CA PHE A 192 -6.15 -15.19 0.04
C PHE A 192 -5.77 -15.34 -1.44
N ALA A 193 -4.50 -15.61 -1.74
CA ALA A 193 -3.99 -15.68 -3.11
C ALA A 193 -4.80 -16.63 -4.01
N ARG A 194 -5.31 -17.74 -3.46
CA ARG A 194 -6.14 -18.71 -4.21
C ARG A 194 -7.49 -18.17 -4.67
N LEU A 195 -7.95 -17.04 -4.15
CA LEU A 195 -9.18 -16.40 -4.60
C LEU A 195 -8.98 -15.62 -5.90
N TYR A 196 -7.71 -15.40 -6.28
CA TYR A 196 -7.33 -14.52 -7.40
C TYR A 196 -6.60 -15.24 -8.52
N TYR A 197 -6.24 -16.50 -8.34
CA TYR A 197 -5.58 -17.35 -9.34
C TYR A 197 -6.49 -18.46 -9.84
#